data_7e99d01bcaa5917e032120f5c89ab318
#
_entry.id   7e99d01bcaa5917e032120f5c89ab318
#
_cell.length_a   1.000
_cell.length_b   1.000
_cell.length_c   1.000
_cell.angle_alpha   90.00
_cell.angle_beta   90.00
_cell.angle_gamma   90.00
#
_symmetry.space_group_name_H-M   'P 1'
#
loop_
_entity.id
_entity.type
_entity.pdbx_description
1 polymer ?
#
loop_
_entity_poly.entity_id
_entity_poly.type
_entity_poly.pdbx_seq_one_letter_code
_entity_poly.pdbx_strand_id
1 'polypeptide(L)'
;RPRATNSRPYSKEYISAHEYFYIVGHKEPDGDCIASCFGIAGILKKLNKEYKLLSAGPFKRNEIKQYEKKFSSKMDFLDNKDRERTGLFILDCSEISRLGEFDNDFSNIDIFVIDHHKTSNLPEKAKGFIDADAPACSYLVQIFYEKLIGPIPLSLANILFFGLCTDTGYFRFLTTGSQEIFMAAARLVSYGVEPRAIYNEINSGKPYSTRQLLGI
;
A
#
# COMPACT_ATOMS: atom_id res chain seq x y z
N ARG A 1 -19.72 -1.83 -11.03
CA ARG A 1 -19.78 -2.74 -9.85
C ARG A 1 -18.39 -3.35 -9.67
N PRO A 2 -17.70 -3.18 -8.54
CA PRO A 2 -16.38 -3.74 -8.37
C PRO A 2 -16.46 -5.27 -8.41
N ARG A 3 -15.67 -5.90 -9.28
CA ARG A 3 -15.50 -7.37 -9.34
C ARG A 3 -14.59 -7.90 -8.23
N ALA A 4 -14.56 -7.27 -7.08
CA ALA A 4 -13.74 -7.68 -5.93
C ALA A 4 -14.36 -8.83 -5.10
N THR A 5 -15.31 -9.60 -5.64
CA THR A 5 -16.08 -10.56 -4.85
C THR A 5 -15.44 -11.94 -4.70
N ASN A 6 -14.39 -12.29 -5.45
CA ASN A 6 -13.79 -13.63 -5.40
C ASN A 6 -12.35 -13.71 -4.82
N SER A 7 -11.78 -12.62 -4.31
CA SER A 7 -10.40 -12.63 -3.78
C SER A 7 -10.26 -13.14 -2.33
N ARG A 8 -11.38 -13.33 -1.60
CA ARG A 8 -11.37 -13.75 -0.18
C ARG A 8 -10.70 -15.11 0.11
N PRO A 9 -11.01 -16.19 -0.62
CA PRO A 9 -10.36 -17.47 -0.34
C PRO A 9 -8.86 -17.42 -0.63
N TYR A 10 -8.47 -16.87 -1.78
CA TYR A 10 -7.08 -16.85 -2.23
C TYR A 10 -6.13 -16.04 -1.33
N SER A 11 -6.60 -14.96 -0.71
CA SER A 11 -5.74 -14.12 0.14
C SER A 11 -5.47 -14.75 1.51
N LYS A 12 -6.47 -15.40 2.12
CA LYS A 12 -6.27 -16.15 3.37
C LYS A 12 -5.38 -17.35 3.13
N GLU A 13 -5.62 -18.09 2.06
CA GLU A 13 -4.80 -19.23 1.64
C GLU A 13 -3.36 -18.79 1.39
N TYR A 14 -3.16 -17.67 0.66
CA TYR A 14 -1.84 -17.12 0.41
C TYR A 14 -1.09 -16.78 1.70
N ILE A 15 -1.72 -16.03 2.63
CA ILE A 15 -1.09 -15.67 3.90
C ILE A 15 -0.85 -16.91 4.78
N SER A 16 -1.74 -17.90 4.75
CA SER A 16 -1.57 -19.12 5.54
C SER A 16 -0.47 -20.03 5.01
N ALA A 17 -0.23 -20.01 3.68
CA ALA A 17 0.76 -20.85 3.03
C ALA A 17 2.22 -20.41 3.28
N HIS A 18 2.44 -19.18 3.71
CA HIS A 18 3.77 -18.64 3.91
C HIS A 18 4.02 -18.26 5.36
N GLU A 19 5.29 -18.30 5.77
CA GLU A 19 5.73 -17.99 7.14
C GLU A 19 6.30 -16.60 7.26
N TYR A 20 7.03 -16.16 6.22
CA TYR A 20 7.69 -14.87 6.14
C TYR A 20 7.23 -14.09 4.91
N PHE A 21 7.24 -12.76 5.00
CA PHE A 21 6.77 -11.92 3.90
C PHE A 21 7.71 -10.75 3.61
N TYR A 22 7.97 -10.51 2.34
CA TYR A 22 8.41 -9.22 1.86
C TYR A 22 7.22 -8.38 1.43
N ILE A 23 7.28 -7.08 1.70
CA ILE A 23 6.29 -6.10 1.27
C ILE A 23 7.06 -5.01 0.53
N VAL A 24 6.74 -4.78 -0.72
CA VAL A 24 7.42 -3.83 -1.58
C VAL A 24 6.41 -3.05 -2.42
N GLY A 25 6.71 -1.78 -2.69
CA GLY A 25 6.02 -0.96 -3.67
C GLY A 25 6.96 -0.48 -4.77
N HIS A 26 6.53 0.47 -5.58
CA HIS A 26 7.39 1.02 -6.64
C HIS A 26 8.57 1.81 -6.07
N LYS A 27 9.67 1.90 -6.86
CA LYS A 27 10.79 2.80 -6.56
C LYS A 27 10.29 4.25 -6.52
N GLU A 28 10.98 5.10 -5.75
CA GLU A 28 10.55 6.48 -5.52
C GLU A 28 9.11 6.53 -4.98
N PRO A 29 8.84 5.87 -3.85
CA PRO A 29 7.49 5.68 -3.34
C PRO A 29 6.79 7.02 -3.08
N ASP A 30 5.48 7.00 -3.13
CA ASP A 30 4.64 8.11 -2.71
C ASP A 30 3.78 7.77 -1.48
N GLY A 31 2.83 8.63 -1.14
CA GLY A 31 2.01 8.44 0.04
C GLY A 31 1.10 7.23 -0.03
N ASP A 32 0.56 6.94 -1.22
CA ASP A 32 -0.32 5.79 -1.42
C ASP A 32 0.45 4.47 -1.34
N CYS A 33 1.61 4.42 -1.99
CA CYS A 33 2.52 3.28 -1.93
C CYS A 33 2.92 2.95 -0.48
N ILE A 34 3.35 3.95 0.29
CA ILE A 34 3.76 3.80 1.70
C ILE A 34 2.59 3.35 2.58
N ALA A 35 1.42 3.98 2.41
CA ALA A 35 0.22 3.63 3.17
C ALA A 35 -0.21 2.19 2.91
N SER A 36 -0.17 1.76 1.66
CA SER A 36 -0.50 0.41 1.24
C SER A 36 0.45 -0.63 1.86
N CYS A 37 1.75 -0.35 1.86
CA CYS A 37 2.74 -1.20 2.52
C CYS A 37 2.47 -1.34 4.02
N PHE A 38 2.20 -0.24 4.73
CA PHE A 38 1.86 -0.31 6.16
C PHE A 38 0.53 -1.00 6.42
N GLY A 39 -0.44 -0.87 5.52
CA GLY A 39 -1.71 -1.59 5.61
C GLY A 39 -1.54 -3.09 5.63
N ILE A 40 -0.75 -3.63 4.68
CA ILE A 40 -0.41 -5.05 4.63
C ILE A 40 0.44 -5.48 5.83
N ALA A 41 1.43 -4.67 6.22
CA ALA A 41 2.21 -4.93 7.45
C ALA A 41 1.31 -5.05 8.69
N GLY A 42 0.28 -4.20 8.79
CA GLY A 42 -0.73 -4.26 9.84
C GLY A 42 -1.54 -5.56 9.86
N ILE A 43 -1.92 -6.06 8.67
CA ILE A 43 -2.59 -7.37 8.53
C ILE A 43 -1.67 -8.50 8.99
N LEU A 44 -0.44 -8.55 8.48
CA LEU A 44 0.52 -9.61 8.81
C LEU A 44 0.84 -9.62 10.31
N LYS A 45 1.03 -8.44 10.91
CA LYS A 45 1.22 -8.30 12.36
C LYS A 45 0.03 -8.86 13.16
N LYS A 46 -1.21 -8.60 12.75
CA LYS A 46 -2.41 -9.15 13.40
C LYS A 46 -2.53 -10.66 13.26
N LEU A 47 -1.97 -11.22 12.22
CA LEU A 47 -1.94 -12.66 11.95
C LEU A 47 -0.66 -13.34 12.48
N ASN A 48 0.17 -12.63 13.26
CA ASN A 48 1.44 -13.11 13.82
C ASN A 48 2.39 -13.66 12.74
N LYS A 49 2.43 -13.01 11.57
CA LYS A 49 3.35 -13.34 10.48
C LYS A 49 4.55 -12.39 10.51
N GLU A 50 5.73 -12.94 10.26
CA GLU A 50 6.96 -12.18 10.12
C GLU A 50 7.01 -11.48 8.77
N TYR A 51 7.53 -10.24 8.74
CA TYR A 51 7.63 -9.49 7.49
C TYR A 51 8.77 -8.47 7.51
N LYS A 52 9.19 -8.07 6.33
CA LYS A 52 10.15 -6.99 6.09
C LYS A 52 9.61 -6.04 5.02
N LEU A 53 9.63 -4.75 5.34
CA LEU A 53 9.29 -3.70 4.40
C LEU A 53 10.50 -3.40 3.52
N LEU A 54 10.34 -3.43 2.20
CA LEU A 54 11.39 -3.17 1.22
C LEU A 54 11.07 -1.92 0.39
N SER A 55 12.10 -1.14 0.08
CA SER A 55 12.04 -0.06 -0.90
C SER A 55 13.42 0.20 -1.48
N ALA A 56 13.52 0.28 -2.80
CA ALA A 56 14.74 0.72 -3.47
C ALA A 56 14.97 2.24 -3.33
N GLY A 57 13.96 2.99 -2.84
CA GLY A 57 14.05 4.45 -2.70
C GLY A 57 14.22 5.15 -4.05
N PRO A 58 14.74 6.39 -4.06
CA PRO A 58 14.83 7.29 -2.91
C PRO A 58 13.46 7.83 -2.46
N PHE A 59 13.32 8.18 -1.18
CA PHE A 59 12.14 8.87 -0.65
C PHE A 59 12.25 10.37 -0.92
N LYS A 60 11.79 10.82 -2.09
CA LYS A 60 11.96 12.20 -2.55
C LYS A 60 10.97 13.19 -1.95
N ARG A 61 9.77 12.73 -1.60
CA ARG A 61 8.68 13.59 -1.12
C ARG A 61 8.84 13.85 0.39
N ASN A 62 8.73 15.10 0.81
CA ASN A 62 8.93 15.49 2.20
C ASN A 62 7.96 14.82 3.17
N GLU A 63 6.69 14.69 2.78
CA GLU A 63 5.62 14.13 3.59
C GLU A 63 5.81 12.65 3.94
N ILE A 64 6.62 11.92 3.16
CA ILE A 64 6.90 10.50 3.42
C ILE A 64 8.32 10.24 3.97
N LYS A 65 9.16 11.27 4.04
CA LYS A 65 10.57 11.14 4.45
C LYS A 65 10.75 10.47 5.82
N GLN A 66 9.82 10.75 6.73
CA GLN A 66 9.82 10.17 8.08
C GLN A 66 9.70 8.64 8.08
N TYR A 67 9.15 8.05 7.05
CA TYR A 67 8.92 6.60 6.94
C TYR A 67 10.12 5.84 6.36
N GLU A 68 11.07 6.52 5.70
CA GLU A 68 12.22 5.91 5.01
C GLU A 68 12.97 4.89 5.90
N LYS A 69 13.22 5.24 7.17
CA LYS A 69 13.91 4.38 8.14
C LYS A 69 13.17 3.07 8.50
N LYS A 70 11.93 2.92 8.09
CA LYS A 70 11.14 1.68 8.30
C LYS A 70 11.32 0.69 7.17
N PHE A 71 11.89 1.11 6.05
CA PHE A 71 12.11 0.29 4.87
C PHE A 71 13.59 -0.08 4.75
N SER A 72 13.83 -1.28 4.25
CA SER A 72 15.18 -1.75 3.91
C SER A 72 15.36 -1.73 2.40
N SER A 73 16.54 -1.34 1.94
CA SER A 73 16.96 -1.52 0.54
C SER A 73 17.58 -2.89 0.28
N LYS A 74 17.74 -3.70 1.34
CA LYS A 74 18.38 -5.03 1.26
C LYS A 74 17.40 -6.12 1.60
N MET A 75 17.39 -7.16 0.77
CA MET A 75 16.77 -8.43 1.07
C MET A 75 17.72 -9.29 1.90
N ASP A 76 17.14 -10.17 2.72
CA ASP A 76 17.93 -11.21 3.35
C ASP A 76 18.27 -12.30 2.31
N PHE A 77 19.40 -12.96 2.48
CA PHE A 77 19.72 -14.11 1.64
C PHE A 77 18.72 -15.23 1.96
N LEU A 78 18.08 -15.76 0.92
CA LEU A 78 17.13 -16.86 1.01
C LEU A 78 17.64 -18.05 0.21
N ASP A 79 17.73 -19.20 0.83
CA ASP A 79 17.91 -20.46 0.10
C ASP A 79 16.57 -20.89 -0.57
N ASN A 80 16.58 -22.00 -1.32
CA ASN A 80 15.39 -22.45 -2.04
C ASN A 80 14.22 -22.81 -1.10
N LYS A 81 14.49 -23.35 0.08
CA LYS A 81 13.45 -23.69 1.05
C LYS A 81 12.84 -22.44 1.67
N ASP A 82 13.67 -21.44 1.98
CA ASP A 82 13.22 -20.17 2.50
C ASP A 82 12.36 -19.43 1.47
N ARG A 83 12.72 -19.50 0.17
CA ARG A 83 11.93 -18.91 -0.91
C ARG A 83 10.53 -19.53 -1.04
N GLU A 84 10.41 -20.85 -0.92
CA GLU A 84 9.12 -21.56 -0.95
C GLU A 84 8.21 -21.19 0.24
N ARG A 85 8.79 -20.78 1.37
CA ARG A 85 8.06 -20.37 2.58
C ARG A 85 7.84 -18.87 2.68
N THR A 86 8.37 -18.11 1.72
CA THR A 86 8.29 -16.66 1.68
C THR A 86 7.25 -16.21 0.66
N GLY A 87 6.40 -15.27 1.07
CA GLY A 87 5.49 -14.56 0.19
C GLY A 87 5.98 -13.15 -0.10
N LEU A 88 5.66 -12.63 -1.28
CA LEU A 88 5.95 -11.26 -1.70
C LEU A 88 4.64 -10.51 -1.96
N PHE A 89 4.37 -9.48 -1.17
CA PHE A 89 3.34 -8.49 -1.50
C PHE A 89 3.94 -7.37 -2.33
N ILE A 90 3.38 -7.16 -3.53
CA ILE A 90 3.68 -6.00 -4.37
C ILE A 90 2.49 -5.04 -4.31
N LEU A 91 2.74 -3.80 -3.90
CA LEU A 91 1.71 -2.80 -3.63
C LEU A 91 1.89 -1.58 -4.52
N ASP A 92 0.78 -1.06 -5.03
CA ASP A 92 0.72 0.15 -5.82
C ASP A 92 1.61 0.09 -7.07
N CYS A 93 1.79 -1.11 -7.55
CA CYS A 93 2.60 -1.43 -8.71
C CYS A 93 2.29 -2.85 -9.21
N SER A 94 2.12 -3.02 -10.50
CA SER A 94 1.93 -4.32 -11.15
C SER A 94 2.99 -4.60 -12.23
N GLU A 95 4.19 -4.03 -12.04
CA GLU A 95 5.35 -4.26 -12.90
C GLU A 95 6.61 -4.44 -12.05
N ILE A 96 7.28 -5.61 -12.16
CA ILE A 96 8.49 -5.89 -11.38
C ILE A 96 9.63 -4.90 -11.69
N SER A 97 9.75 -4.45 -12.93
CA SER A 97 10.75 -3.47 -13.35
C SER A 97 10.63 -2.12 -12.62
N ARG A 98 9.45 -1.79 -12.12
CA ARG A 98 9.19 -0.55 -11.37
C ARG A 98 9.53 -0.64 -9.89
N LEU A 99 9.81 -1.82 -9.35
CA LEU A 99 10.17 -1.98 -7.94
C LEU A 99 11.55 -1.38 -7.62
N GLY A 100 12.42 -1.27 -8.63
CA GLY A 100 13.81 -0.84 -8.51
C GLY A 100 14.77 -2.01 -8.33
N GLU A 101 16.02 -1.71 -8.01
CA GLU A 101 17.07 -2.70 -7.86
C GLU A 101 17.26 -3.09 -6.40
N PHE A 102 17.37 -4.38 -6.15
CA PHE A 102 17.70 -4.96 -4.86
C PHE A 102 18.93 -5.86 -4.99
N ASP A 103 19.60 -6.13 -3.89
CA ASP A 103 20.79 -6.98 -3.81
C ASP A 103 20.47 -8.48 -4.00
N ASN A 104 19.20 -8.83 -4.09
CA ASN A 104 18.73 -10.18 -4.39
C ASN A 104 17.49 -10.09 -5.28
N ASP A 105 17.15 -11.16 -5.97
CA ASP A 105 15.98 -11.21 -6.85
C ASP A 105 14.76 -11.81 -6.16
N PHE A 106 13.59 -11.63 -6.78
CA PHE A 106 12.31 -12.19 -6.33
C PHE A 106 11.95 -13.52 -7.03
N SER A 107 12.91 -14.16 -7.71
CA SER A 107 12.64 -15.41 -8.41
C SER A 107 12.24 -16.51 -7.44
N ASN A 108 11.31 -17.37 -7.85
CA ASN A 108 10.77 -18.48 -7.06
C ASN A 108 10.13 -18.07 -5.71
N ILE A 109 9.76 -16.80 -5.53
CA ILE A 109 8.92 -16.34 -4.42
C ILE A 109 7.49 -16.21 -4.95
N ASP A 110 6.51 -16.71 -4.21
CA ASP A 110 5.10 -16.52 -4.56
C ASP A 110 4.71 -15.03 -4.43
N ILE A 111 4.07 -14.48 -5.46
CA ILE A 111 3.73 -13.06 -5.55
C ILE A 111 2.24 -12.86 -5.36
N PHE A 112 1.87 -11.88 -4.52
CA PHE A 112 0.53 -11.36 -4.38
C PHE A 112 0.52 -9.85 -4.61
N VAL A 113 -0.25 -9.39 -5.59
CA VAL A 113 -0.30 -7.98 -6.00
C VAL A 113 -1.59 -7.33 -5.56
N ILE A 114 -1.51 -6.08 -5.09
CA ILE A 114 -2.66 -5.19 -4.92
C ILE A 114 -2.31 -3.88 -5.60
N ASP A 115 -3.05 -3.52 -6.64
CA ASP A 115 -2.76 -2.34 -7.46
C ASP A 115 -4.03 -1.73 -8.05
N HIS A 116 -3.95 -0.47 -8.42
CA HIS A 116 -5.02 0.28 -9.09
C HIS A 116 -4.62 0.84 -10.46
N HIS A 117 -3.40 0.56 -10.93
CA HIS A 117 -2.96 1.00 -12.25
C HIS A 117 -3.57 0.16 -13.38
N LYS A 118 -3.77 0.79 -14.55
CA LYS A 118 -4.36 0.13 -15.73
C LYS A 118 -3.41 -0.84 -16.43
N THR A 119 -2.11 -0.60 -16.33
CA THR A 119 -1.08 -1.42 -16.95
C THR A 119 -0.56 -2.45 -15.96
N SER A 120 -0.33 -3.66 -16.43
CA SER A 120 0.22 -4.74 -15.63
C SER A 120 1.18 -5.57 -16.47
N ASN A 121 2.34 -5.90 -15.89
CA ASN A 121 3.32 -6.82 -16.49
C ASN A 121 3.90 -7.69 -15.36
N LEU A 122 3.10 -8.66 -14.95
CA LEU A 122 3.39 -9.58 -13.85
C LEU A 122 3.72 -10.98 -14.38
N PRO A 123 4.50 -11.77 -13.61
CA PRO A 123 4.65 -13.19 -13.90
C PRO A 123 3.29 -13.89 -13.94
N GLU A 124 3.13 -14.87 -14.82
CA GLU A 124 1.88 -15.64 -15.02
C GLU A 124 1.34 -16.25 -13.71
N LYS A 125 2.23 -16.63 -12.79
CA LYS A 125 1.88 -17.24 -11.51
C LYS A 125 1.50 -16.23 -10.42
N ALA A 126 1.66 -14.92 -10.66
CA ALA A 126 1.31 -13.90 -9.68
C ALA A 126 -0.19 -13.92 -9.37
N LYS A 127 -0.52 -13.86 -8.08
CA LYS A 127 -1.89 -13.77 -7.57
C LYS A 127 -2.17 -12.35 -7.13
N GLY A 128 -3.42 -12.03 -6.86
CA GLY A 128 -3.79 -10.72 -6.33
C GLY A 128 -5.01 -10.14 -7.03
N PHE A 129 -5.18 -8.85 -6.89
CA PHE A 129 -6.24 -8.11 -7.58
C PHE A 129 -5.75 -6.73 -7.99
N ILE A 130 -6.14 -6.35 -9.19
CA ILE A 130 -5.91 -5.02 -9.76
C ILE A 130 -7.29 -4.44 -10.07
N ASP A 131 -7.57 -3.26 -9.55
CA ASP A 131 -8.83 -2.56 -9.79
C ASP A 131 -8.53 -1.15 -10.31
N ALA A 132 -8.53 -1.00 -11.62
CA ALA A 132 -8.21 0.27 -12.30
C ALA A 132 -9.28 1.36 -12.09
N ASP A 133 -10.43 1.02 -11.51
CA ASP A 133 -11.46 1.99 -11.13
C ASP A 133 -11.31 2.48 -9.69
N ALA A 134 -10.44 1.82 -8.90
CA ALA A 134 -10.10 2.28 -7.56
C ALA A 134 -9.25 3.56 -7.64
N PRO A 135 -9.51 4.56 -6.78
CA PRO A 135 -8.80 5.83 -6.82
C PRO A 135 -7.43 5.82 -6.15
N ALA A 136 -7.11 4.75 -5.40
CA ALA A 136 -5.89 4.59 -4.64
C ALA A 136 -5.69 3.13 -4.24
N CYS A 137 -4.46 2.67 -4.15
CA CYS A 137 -4.13 1.33 -3.65
C CYS A 137 -4.43 1.21 -2.15
N SER A 138 -4.20 2.25 -1.36
CA SER A 138 -4.54 2.30 0.07
C SER A 138 -6.04 2.11 0.35
N TYR A 139 -6.92 2.55 -0.56
CA TYR A 139 -8.35 2.22 -0.51
C TYR A 139 -8.58 0.70 -0.63
N LEU A 140 -7.94 0.05 -1.58
CA LEU A 140 -8.04 -1.40 -1.76
C LEU A 140 -7.52 -2.15 -0.53
N VAL A 141 -6.40 -1.69 0.02
CA VAL A 141 -5.80 -2.25 1.24
C VAL A 141 -6.68 -2.01 2.47
N GLN A 142 -7.34 -0.85 2.59
CA GLN A 142 -8.33 -0.60 3.63
C GLN A 142 -9.45 -1.65 3.60
N ILE A 143 -10.08 -1.83 2.43
CA ILE A 143 -11.15 -2.82 2.24
C ILE A 143 -10.65 -4.23 2.55
N PHE A 144 -9.42 -4.52 2.15
CA PHE A 144 -8.80 -5.82 2.42
C PHE A 144 -8.60 -6.05 3.92
N TYR A 145 -8.08 -5.05 4.64
CA TYR A 145 -7.90 -5.10 6.09
C TYR A 145 -9.24 -5.28 6.82
N GLU A 146 -10.22 -4.42 6.51
CA GLU A 146 -11.55 -4.47 7.15
C GLU A 146 -12.23 -5.83 6.96
N LYS A 147 -12.09 -6.43 5.78
CA LYS A 147 -12.67 -7.75 5.48
C LYS A 147 -11.96 -8.92 6.16
N LEU A 148 -10.65 -8.83 6.33
CA LEU A 148 -9.83 -9.94 6.81
C LEU A 148 -9.67 -9.93 8.32
N ILE A 149 -9.51 -8.73 8.89
CA ILE A 149 -9.16 -8.49 10.30
C ILE A 149 -10.33 -7.87 11.07
N GLY A 150 -11.00 -6.88 10.47
CA GLY A 150 -12.04 -6.08 11.12
C GLY A 150 -11.62 -4.62 11.34
N PRO A 151 -11.99 -4.00 12.47
CA PRO A 151 -11.71 -2.57 12.71
C PRO A 151 -10.22 -2.23 12.63
N ILE A 152 -9.93 -1.09 12.00
CA ILE A 152 -8.56 -0.61 11.79
C ILE A 152 -8.13 0.22 13.01
N PRO A 153 -6.96 -0.04 13.63
CA PRO A 153 -6.46 0.79 14.72
C PRO A 153 -6.10 2.20 14.23
N LEU A 154 -6.31 3.21 15.09
CA LEU A 154 -6.15 4.63 14.73
C LEU A 154 -4.81 4.95 14.04
N SER A 155 -3.71 4.40 14.53
CA SER A 155 -2.39 4.64 13.92
C SER A 155 -2.32 4.19 12.46
N LEU A 156 -2.95 3.09 12.12
CA LEU A 156 -3.02 2.59 10.74
C LEU A 156 -4.09 3.33 9.92
N ALA A 157 -5.21 3.68 10.54
CA ALA A 157 -6.26 4.47 9.89
C ALA A 157 -5.74 5.83 9.42
N ASN A 158 -4.89 6.51 10.23
CA ASN A 158 -4.23 7.76 9.83
C ASN A 158 -3.37 7.56 8.58
N ILE A 159 -2.56 6.50 8.53
CA ILE A 159 -1.67 6.23 7.39
C ILE A 159 -2.48 5.89 6.13
N LEU A 160 -3.54 5.08 6.24
CA LEU A 160 -4.40 4.74 5.12
C LEU A 160 -5.17 5.96 4.59
N PHE A 161 -5.66 6.81 5.50
CA PHE A 161 -6.31 8.08 5.11
C PHE A 161 -5.32 9.04 4.44
N PHE A 162 -4.08 9.10 4.93
CA PHE A 162 -3.00 9.85 4.30
C PHE A 162 -2.75 9.37 2.86
N GLY A 163 -2.59 8.06 2.63
CA GLY A 163 -2.42 7.48 1.28
C GLY A 163 -3.59 7.83 0.36
N LEU A 164 -4.82 7.61 0.82
CA LEU A 164 -6.03 7.95 0.06
C LEU A 164 -6.06 9.44 -0.33
N CYS A 165 -5.68 10.34 0.59
CA CYS A 165 -5.66 11.77 0.33
C CYS A 165 -4.56 12.18 -0.66
N THR A 166 -3.38 11.55 -0.62
CA THR A 166 -2.29 11.90 -1.53
C THR A 166 -2.65 11.58 -2.98
N ASP A 167 -3.23 10.43 -3.23
CA ASP A 167 -3.53 9.96 -4.58
C ASP A 167 -4.79 10.60 -5.17
N THR A 168 -5.79 10.86 -4.34
CA THR A 168 -7.01 11.56 -4.77
C THR A 168 -6.87 13.08 -4.80
N GLY A 169 -5.69 13.63 -4.49
CA GLY A 169 -5.49 15.07 -4.36
C GLY A 169 -6.41 15.68 -3.30
N TYR A 170 -6.57 14.99 -2.19
CA TYR A 170 -7.52 15.32 -1.13
C TYR A 170 -8.97 15.34 -1.66
N PHE A 171 -9.34 14.26 -2.37
CA PHE A 171 -10.66 13.98 -2.97
C PHE A 171 -11.04 14.86 -4.18
N ARG A 172 -10.24 15.86 -4.57
CA ARG A 172 -10.59 16.76 -5.68
C ARG A 172 -10.52 16.12 -7.07
N PHE A 173 -9.88 14.96 -7.21
CA PHE A 173 -9.82 14.22 -8.47
C PHE A 173 -10.96 13.20 -8.62
N LEU A 174 -11.77 13.04 -7.59
CA LEU A 174 -12.92 12.15 -7.63
C LEU A 174 -14.05 12.74 -8.49
N THR A 175 -14.79 11.84 -9.13
CA THR A 175 -15.90 12.18 -10.02
C THR A 175 -17.23 11.61 -9.52
N THR A 176 -18.29 11.87 -10.24
CA THR A 176 -19.62 11.26 -9.99
C THR A 176 -19.47 9.73 -9.95
N GLY A 177 -20.05 9.09 -8.96
CA GLY A 177 -19.96 7.63 -8.75
C GLY A 177 -18.91 7.21 -7.72
N SER A 178 -18.14 8.16 -7.14
CA SER A 178 -17.11 7.89 -6.15
C SER A 178 -17.63 7.80 -4.69
N GLN A 179 -18.93 7.58 -4.48
CA GLN A 179 -19.53 7.53 -3.13
C GLN A 179 -18.87 6.47 -2.23
N GLU A 180 -18.46 5.33 -2.77
CA GLU A 180 -17.81 4.26 -2.00
C GLU A 180 -16.50 4.72 -1.37
N ILE A 181 -15.79 5.63 -2.03
CA ILE A 181 -14.54 6.22 -1.53
C ILE A 181 -14.81 7.12 -0.34
N PHE A 182 -15.84 7.96 -0.43
CA PHE A 182 -16.26 8.80 0.71
C PHE A 182 -16.76 7.96 1.87
N MET A 183 -17.45 6.85 1.61
CA MET A 183 -17.86 5.90 2.66
C MET A 183 -16.64 5.23 3.31
N ALA A 184 -15.62 4.89 2.54
CA ALA A 184 -14.37 4.35 3.08
C ALA A 184 -13.64 5.41 3.93
N ALA A 185 -13.53 6.64 3.45
CA ALA A 185 -12.96 7.75 4.20
C ALA A 185 -13.74 8.00 5.50
N ALA A 186 -15.08 7.98 5.46
CA ALA A 186 -15.93 8.13 6.65
C ALA A 186 -15.67 7.04 7.68
N ARG A 187 -15.43 5.79 7.26
CA ARG A 187 -15.05 4.71 8.19
C ARG A 187 -13.71 4.99 8.86
N LEU A 188 -12.70 5.47 8.11
CA LEU A 188 -11.41 5.86 8.70
C LEU A 188 -11.57 6.99 9.73
N VAL A 189 -12.41 8.00 9.42
CA VAL A 189 -12.74 9.07 10.36
C VAL A 189 -13.45 8.51 11.61
N SER A 190 -14.33 7.52 11.46
CA SER A 190 -14.99 6.88 12.60
C SER A 190 -14.02 6.12 13.51
N TYR A 191 -12.83 5.73 13.01
CA TYR A 191 -11.75 5.17 13.81
C TYR A 191 -10.89 6.24 14.52
N GLY A 192 -11.24 7.53 14.38
CA GLY A 192 -10.62 8.64 15.08
C GLY A 192 -9.63 9.46 14.25
N VAL A 193 -9.56 9.24 12.93
CA VAL A 193 -8.71 10.06 12.05
C VAL A 193 -9.19 11.52 12.10
N GLU A 194 -8.24 12.44 12.28
CA GLU A 194 -8.46 13.89 12.21
C GLU A 194 -8.05 14.41 10.81
N PRO A 195 -9.01 14.65 9.88
CA PRO A 195 -8.69 15.01 8.50
C PRO A 195 -7.82 16.26 8.37
N ARG A 196 -8.03 17.26 9.23
CA ARG A 196 -7.25 18.49 9.23
C ARG A 196 -5.78 18.24 9.57
N ALA A 197 -5.51 17.31 10.48
CA ALA A 197 -4.13 16.95 10.82
C ALA A 197 -3.44 16.30 9.63
N ILE A 198 -4.10 15.39 8.93
CA ILE A 198 -3.57 14.74 7.72
C ILE A 198 -3.37 15.77 6.58
N TYR A 199 -4.31 16.69 6.39
CA TYR A 199 -4.13 17.78 5.42
C TYR A 199 -2.86 18.61 5.70
N ASN A 200 -2.63 18.96 6.96
CA ASN A 200 -1.46 19.71 7.38
C ASN A 200 -0.17 18.89 7.15
N GLU A 201 -0.18 17.59 7.44
CA GLU A 201 0.95 16.70 7.20
C GLU A 201 1.33 16.64 5.71
N ILE A 202 0.37 16.43 4.82
CA ILE A 202 0.58 16.39 3.35
C ILE A 202 1.15 17.72 2.84
N ASN A 203 0.77 18.84 3.43
CA ASN A 203 1.23 20.17 3.03
C ASN A 203 2.43 20.66 3.86
N SER A 204 2.92 19.88 4.81
CA SER A 204 4.10 20.22 5.60
C SER A 204 5.35 20.27 4.70
N GLY A 205 6.25 21.20 5.00
CA GLY A 205 7.52 21.35 4.24
C GLY A 205 7.40 21.96 2.86
N LYS A 206 6.20 22.33 2.37
CA LYS A 206 6.06 23.09 1.13
C LYS A 206 6.57 24.52 1.33
N PRO A 207 7.45 25.06 0.42
CA PRO A 207 7.91 26.44 0.48
C PRO A 207 6.73 27.43 0.49
N TYR A 208 6.92 28.59 1.14
CA TYR A 208 5.89 29.63 1.21
C TYR A 208 5.38 30.06 -0.18
N SER A 209 6.30 30.19 -1.16
CA SER A 209 5.96 30.47 -2.56
C SER A 209 5.02 29.44 -3.18
N THR A 210 5.24 28.16 -2.87
CA THR A 210 4.37 27.07 -3.36
C THR A 210 2.99 27.13 -2.68
N ARG A 211 2.93 27.48 -1.38
CA ARG A 211 1.66 27.67 -0.66
C ARG A 211 0.84 28.81 -1.24
N GLN A 212 1.48 29.95 -1.53
CA GLN A 212 0.82 31.08 -2.17
C GLN A 212 0.24 30.72 -3.54
N LEU A 213 0.98 29.99 -4.37
CA LEU A 213 0.51 29.55 -5.69
C LEU A 213 -0.67 28.56 -5.61
N LEU A 214 -0.74 27.78 -4.55
CA LEU A 214 -1.81 26.79 -4.32
C LEU A 214 -2.99 27.38 -3.54
N GLY A 215 -2.92 28.62 -3.05
CA GLY A 215 -3.95 29.24 -2.23
C GLY A 215 -4.12 28.64 -0.85
N ILE A 216 -3.07 28.03 -0.27
CA ILE A 216 -3.06 27.36 1.04
C ILE A 216 -2.07 27.99 2.01
#